data_5e354c6b5574e9734cd3400c4676a381
#
_entry.id   5e354c6b5574e9734cd3400c4676a381
#
_cell.length_a   1.000
_cell.length_b   1.000
_cell.length_c   1.000
_cell.angle_alpha   90.00
_cell.angle_beta   90.00
_cell.angle_gamma   90.00
#
_symmetry.space_group_name_H-M   'P 1'
#
loop_
_entity.id
_entity.type
_entity.pdbx_description
1 polymer ?
#
loop_
_entity_poly.entity_id
_entity_poly.type
_entity_poly.pdbx_seq_one_letter_code
_entity_poly.pdbx_strand_id
1 'polypeptide(L)'
;MKNNDSDNFNFDSFSNLDWYKSVNSNLLDLADLNSSNKIIDLGCGNGGITEMILSKVKDVSSIVIFAVDSSSSAISLALKRFSNRKDVIINYIQSEAQNLHENIKEKVDTVIYCNSIHYVEEKEKVLQHIGNGLERGGKFAFNTSFFDGSHPKETEAFLRKWMLKSLRLLRSEYNLKPVKNKVQSRIQLSPENYEELLLK
;
A
#
# COMPACT_ATOMS: atom_id res chain seq x y z
N MET A 1 -7.02 11.73 27.90
CA MET A 1 -6.30 11.07 26.81
C MET A 1 -6.93 9.71 26.61
N LYS A 2 -7.77 9.54 25.62
CA LYS A 2 -8.34 8.23 25.26
C LYS A 2 -7.39 7.59 24.26
N ASN A 3 -6.67 6.56 24.68
CA ASN A 3 -5.92 5.70 23.79
C ASN A 3 -6.91 5.07 22.82
N ASN A 4 -6.83 5.44 21.55
CA ASN A 4 -7.52 4.74 20.47
C ASN A 4 -6.69 3.48 20.13
N ASP A 5 -6.91 2.40 20.89
CA ASP A 5 -6.38 1.07 20.60
C ASP A 5 -7.04 0.39 19.37
N SER A 6 -7.77 1.14 18.55
CA SER A 6 -8.49 0.60 17.39
C SER A 6 -7.66 0.47 16.12
N ASP A 7 -6.43 0.96 16.10
CA ASP A 7 -5.58 0.96 14.89
C ASP A 7 -4.58 -0.21 14.83
N ASN A 8 -4.69 -1.18 15.76
CA ASN A 8 -3.90 -2.41 15.72
C ASN A 8 -4.49 -3.44 14.73
N PHE A 9 -4.78 -3.03 13.50
CA PHE A 9 -4.89 -4.00 12.43
C PHE A 9 -3.47 -4.48 12.15
N ASN A 10 -3.11 -5.62 12.74
CA ASN A 10 -1.77 -6.17 12.63
C ASN A 10 -1.55 -6.72 11.22
N PHE A 11 -1.07 -5.85 10.31
CA PHE A 11 -0.68 -6.22 8.96
C PHE A 11 0.45 -7.27 8.93
N ASP A 12 1.13 -7.54 10.05
CA ASP A 12 2.20 -8.54 10.12
C ASP A 12 1.72 -9.93 9.74
N SER A 13 0.54 -10.32 10.21
CA SER A 13 -0.04 -11.62 9.85
C SER A 13 -0.35 -11.74 8.36
N PHE A 14 -0.80 -10.63 7.74
CA PHE A 14 -1.16 -10.59 6.32
C PHE A 14 0.08 -10.55 5.42
N SER A 15 1.07 -9.74 5.77
CA SER A 15 2.31 -9.59 5.01
C SER A 15 3.18 -10.85 5.01
N ASN A 16 2.93 -11.78 5.94
CA ASN A 16 3.64 -13.05 6.04
C ASN A 16 3.01 -14.19 5.22
N LEU A 17 1.83 -13.99 4.64
CA LEU A 17 1.16 -15.02 3.82
C LEU A 17 1.94 -15.27 2.52
N ASP A 18 2.12 -16.52 2.16
CA ASP A 18 2.92 -16.92 0.98
C ASP A 18 2.37 -16.34 -0.32
N TRP A 19 1.05 -16.35 -0.48
CA TRP A 19 0.41 -15.76 -1.66
C TRP A 19 0.63 -14.24 -1.76
N TYR A 20 0.62 -13.52 -0.62
CA TYR A 20 0.89 -12.09 -0.59
C TYR A 20 2.34 -11.80 -1.02
N LYS A 21 3.29 -12.56 -0.49
CA LYS A 21 4.70 -12.46 -0.87
C LYS A 21 4.90 -12.78 -2.35
N SER A 22 4.25 -13.84 -2.86
CA SER A 22 4.35 -14.24 -4.26
C SER A 22 3.85 -13.16 -5.21
N VAL A 23 2.65 -12.61 -4.97
CA VAL A 23 2.07 -11.55 -5.82
C VAL A 23 2.95 -10.30 -5.83
N ASN A 24 3.42 -9.85 -4.65
CA ASN A 24 4.27 -8.67 -4.57
C ASN A 24 5.68 -8.93 -5.14
N SER A 25 6.21 -10.14 -4.97
CA SER A 25 7.48 -10.53 -5.61
C SER A 25 7.40 -10.41 -7.13
N ASN A 26 6.33 -10.92 -7.74
CA ASN A 26 6.11 -10.82 -9.17
C ASN A 26 6.00 -9.36 -9.64
N LEU A 27 5.32 -8.50 -8.87
CA LEU A 27 5.24 -7.07 -9.19
C LEU A 27 6.62 -6.41 -9.17
N LEU A 28 7.45 -6.71 -8.15
CA LEU A 28 8.81 -6.17 -8.05
C LEU A 28 9.72 -6.68 -9.16
N ASP A 29 9.53 -7.92 -9.61
CA ASP A 29 10.27 -8.48 -10.77
C ASP A 29 9.91 -7.75 -12.06
N LEU A 30 8.62 -7.44 -12.27
CA LEU A 30 8.16 -6.64 -13.41
C LEU A 30 8.66 -5.18 -13.35
N ALA A 31 8.78 -4.62 -12.15
CA ALA A 31 9.33 -3.28 -11.96
C ALA A 31 10.82 -3.20 -12.29
N ASP A 32 11.56 -4.31 -12.30
CA ASP A 32 12.99 -4.39 -12.59
C ASP A 32 13.81 -3.32 -11.85
N LEU A 33 14.00 -3.54 -10.55
CA LEU A 33 14.62 -2.57 -9.64
C LEU A 33 16.13 -2.40 -9.83
N ASN A 34 16.76 -3.20 -10.70
CA ASN A 34 18.21 -3.25 -10.85
C ASN A 34 18.84 -1.94 -11.40
N SER A 35 18.03 -1.12 -12.04
CA SER A 35 18.45 0.18 -12.57
C SER A 35 18.04 1.37 -11.70
N SER A 36 17.47 1.09 -10.52
CA SER A 36 16.90 2.12 -9.64
C SER A 36 17.88 2.46 -8.53
N ASN A 37 18.17 3.75 -8.37
CA ASN A 37 18.96 4.28 -7.25
C ASN A 37 18.07 4.92 -6.19
N LYS A 38 16.92 5.46 -6.59
CA LYS A 38 15.94 6.09 -5.70
C LYS A 38 14.57 5.45 -5.88
N ILE A 39 14.07 4.86 -4.83
CA ILE A 39 12.82 4.10 -4.83
C ILE A 39 11.87 4.65 -3.78
N ILE A 40 10.61 4.90 -4.14
CA ILE A 40 9.55 5.17 -3.18
C ILE A 40 8.77 3.87 -2.93
N ASP A 41 8.67 3.47 -1.67
CA ASP A 41 7.67 2.50 -1.18
C ASP A 41 6.51 3.27 -0.60
N LEU A 42 5.46 3.47 -1.40
CA LEU A 42 4.28 4.26 -1.06
C LEU A 42 3.25 3.37 -0.39
N GLY A 43 2.82 3.74 0.83
CA GLY A 43 2.02 2.86 1.68
C GLY A 43 2.87 1.71 2.25
N CYS A 44 4.07 2.03 2.74
CA CYS A 44 5.06 1.05 3.17
C CYS A 44 4.62 0.19 4.37
N GLY A 45 3.61 0.63 5.12
CA GLY A 45 3.13 -0.08 6.31
C GLY A 45 4.26 -0.32 7.32
N ASN A 46 4.38 -1.56 7.77
CA ASN A 46 5.45 -2.01 8.68
C ASN A 46 6.79 -2.30 7.98
N GLY A 47 6.93 -1.95 6.69
CA GLY A 47 8.15 -2.16 5.90
C GLY A 47 8.26 -3.54 5.23
N GLY A 48 7.17 -4.29 5.11
CA GLY A 48 7.20 -5.61 4.46
C GLY A 48 7.59 -5.55 2.98
N ILE A 49 7.05 -4.59 2.23
CA ILE A 49 7.42 -4.37 0.82
C ILE A 49 8.82 -3.76 0.72
N THR A 50 9.18 -2.82 1.60
CA THR A 50 10.55 -2.29 1.70
C THR A 50 11.59 -3.43 1.83
N GLU A 51 11.33 -4.43 2.67
CA GLU A 51 12.20 -5.60 2.83
C GLU A 51 12.31 -6.43 1.54
N MET A 52 11.19 -6.62 0.85
CA MET A 52 11.19 -7.32 -0.43
C MET A 52 11.95 -6.53 -1.51
N ILE A 53 11.82 -5.20 -1.56
CA ILE A 53 12.62 -4.33 -2.44
C ILE A 53 14.10 -4.55 -2.17
N LEU A 54 14.52 -4.49 -0.90
CA LEU A 54 15.92 -4.71 -0.50
C LEU A 54 16.46 -6.09 -0.89
N SER A 55 15.60 -7.11 -0.93
CA SER A 55 16.01 -8.46 -1.33
C SER A 55 16.19 -8.62 -2.84
N LYS A 56 15.65 -7.68 -3.65
CA LYS A 56 15.67 -7.77 -5.12
C LYS A 56 16.67 -6.83 -5.80
N VAL A 57 17.13 -5.80 -5.11
CA VAL A 57 18.18 -4.92 -5.64
C VAL A 57 19.54 -5.59 -5.55
N LYS A 58 20.40 -5.37 -6.54
CA LYS A 58 21.74 -5.98 -6.59
C LYS A 58 22.70 -5.43 -5.55
N ASP A 59 22.64 -4.12 -5.32
CA ASP A 59 23.49 -3.42 -4.37
C ASP A 59 22.66 -2.48 -3.51
N VAL A 60 22.40 -2.89 -2.30
CA VAL A 60 21.61 -2.11 -1.33
C VAL A 60 22.30 -0.83 -0.88
N SER A 61 23.64 -0.76 -0.98
CA SER A 61 24.41 0.42 -0.56
C SER A 61 24.31 1.58 -1.54
N SER A 62 23.91 1.30 -2.78
CA SER A 62 23.78 2.29 -3.85
C SER A 62 22.39 2.91 -3.95
N ILE A 63 21.43 2.44 -3.14
CA ILE A 63 20.04 2.89 -3.23
C ILE A 63 19.61 3.76 -2.05
N VAL A 64 18.65 4.62 -2.30
CA VAL A 64 17.90 5.38 -1.30
C VAL A 64 16.43 4.98 -1.40
N ILE A 65 15.84 4.56 -0.30
CA ILE A 65 14.42 4.25 -0.22
C ILE A 65 13.70 5.35 0.54
N PHE A 66 12.59 5.83 0.00
CA PHE A 66 11.62 6.68 0.69
C PHE A 66 10.43 5.79 1.08
N ALA A 67 10.37 5.41 2.35
CA ALA A 67 9.29 4.62 2.92
C ALA A 67 8.20 5.56 3.44
N VAL A 68 7.09 5.64 2.72
CA VAL A 68 6.02 6.61 2.95
C VAL A 68 4.75 5.89 3.42
N ASP A 69 4.18 6.33 4.54
CA ASP A 69 2.88 5.86 5.02
C ASP A 69 2.17 6.97 5.81
N SER A 70 0.84 6.99 5.78
CA SER A 70 0.05 7.95 6.54
C SER A 70 -0.04 7.64 8.04
N SER A 71 0.16 6.38 8.42
CA SER A 71 0.11 5.89 9.79
C SER A 71 1.43 6.06 10.52
N SER A 72 1.45 6.86 11.59
CA SER A 72 2.62 7.01 12.45
C SER A 72 3.03 5.71 13.15
N SER A 73 2.06 4.86 13.48
CA SER A 73 2.33 3.55 14.07
C SER A 73 3.00 2.61 13.06
N ALA A 74 2.58 2.62 11.80
CA ALA A 74 3.21 1.87 10.72
C ALA A 74 4.66 2.32 10.50
N ILE A 75 4.91 3.62 10.39
CA ILE A 75 6.26 4.19 10.28
C ILE A 75 7.14 3.78 11.46
N SER A 76 6.60 3.80 12.70
CA SER A 76 7.36 3.37 13.88
C SER A 76 7.75 1.90 13.83
N LEU A 77 6.86 1.03 13.30
CA LEU A 77 7.16 -0.39 13.10
C LEU A 77 8.22 -0.60 12.01
N ALA A 78 8.12 0.13 10.90
CA ALA A 78 9.12 0.09 9.83
C ALA A 78 10.50 0.54 10.33
N LEU A 79 10.58 1.65 11.07
CA LEU A 79 11.81 2.11 11.72
C LEU A 79 12.43 1.04 12.61
N LYS A 80 11.61 0.38 13.43
CA LYS A 80 12.07 -0.70 14.32
C LYS A 80 12.60 -1.91 13.53
N ARG A 81 11.91 -2.29 12.44
CA ARG A 81 12.29 -3.42 11.58
C ARG A 81 13.69 -3.25 11.00
N PHE A 82 14.05 -2.05 10.57
CA PHE A 82 15.32 -1.76 9.91
C PHE A 82 16.36 -1.07 10.81
N SER A 83 16.12 -0.98 12.13
CA SER A 83 16.99 -0.26 13.08
C SER A 83 18.45 -0.73 13.07
N ASN A 84 18.68 -2.00 12.75
CA ASN A 84 20.02 -2.59 12.67
C ASN A 84 20.65 -2.56 11.26
N ARG A 85 19.91 -2.11 10.25
CA ARG A 85 20.40 -1.99 8.86
C ARG A 85 21.17 -0.68 8.72
N LYS A 86 22.47 -0.81 8.40
CA LYS A 86 23.38 0.33 8.17
C LYS A 86 23.93 0.35 6.75
N ASP A 87 23.54 -0.62 5.97
CA ASP A 87 23.99 -0.87 4.61
C ASP A 87 23.10 -0.20 3.56
N VAL A 88 22.03 0.48 3.98
CA VAL A 88 21.06 1.16 3.09
C VAL A 88 20.56 2.45 3.72
N ILE A 89 20.22 3.43 2.90
CA ILE A 89 19.57 4.67 3.34
C ILE A 89 18.06 4.51 3.17
N ILE A 90 17.33 4.53 4.28
CA ILE A 90 15.85 4.52 4.28
C ILE A 90 15.36 5.79 4.96
N ASN A 91 14.69 6.64 4.19
CA ASN A 91 14.01 7.85 4.66
C ASN A 91 12.57 7.52 4.98
N TYR A 92 12.18 7.59 6.25
CA TYR A 92 10.81 7.32 6.68
C TYR A 92 10.01 8.62 6.71
N ILE A 93 8.89 8.63 6.00
CA ILE A 93 8.07 9.83 5.80
C ILE A 93 6.63 9.51 6.20
N GLN A 94 6.14 10.18 7.24
CA GLN A 94 4.71 10.12 7.55
C GLN A 94 3.97 11.10 6.66
N SER A 95 3.27 10.59 5.64
CA SER A 95 2.51 11.40 4.70
C SER A 95 1.40 10.59 4.04
N GLU A 96 0.31 11.25 3.68
CA GLU A 96 -0.67 10.71 2.77
C GLU A 96 -0.15 10.72 1.32
N ALA A 97 -0.60 9.78 0.49
CA ALA A 97 -0.15 9.64 -0.89
C ALA A 97 -0.39 10.89 -1.74
N GLN A 98 -1.50 11.61 -1.50
CA GLN A 98 -1.83 12.86 -2.19
C GLN A 98 -0.86 14.00 -1.90
N ASN A 99 -0.13 13.94 -0.79
CA ASN A 99 0.85 14.95 -0.36
C ASN A 99 2.30 14.52 -0.65
N LEU A 100 2.50 13.49 -1.45
CA LEU A 100 3.81 12.94 -1.79
C LEU A 100 4.77 14.03 -2.30
N HIS A 101 4.30 14.88 -3.21
CA HIS A 101 5.05 15.97 -3.84
C HIS A 101 5.49 17.07 -2.86
N GLU A 102 4.87 17.16 -1.68
CA GLU A 102 5.25 18.13 -0.65
C GLU A 102 6.47 17.65 0.14
N ASN A 103 6.60 16.33 0.29
CA ASN A 103 7.61 15.70 1.13
C ASN A 103 8.83 15.21 0.37
N ILE A 104 8.68 14.85 -0.92
CA ILE A 104 9.77 14.41 -1.78
C ILE A 104 9.85 15.36 -2.97
N LYS A 105 10.90 16.19 -2.99
CA LYS A 105 11.11 17.23 -4.02
C LYS A 105 12.00 16.76 -5.17
N GLU A 106 12.78 15.74 -4.92
CA GLU A 106 13.66 15.15 -5.93
C GLU A 106 12.91 14.13 -6.78
N LYS A 107 13.43 13.91 -7.98
CA LYS A 107 12.96 12.87 -8.88
C LYS A 107 13.45 11.50 -8.40
N VAL A 108 12.67 10.48 -8.67
CA VAL A 108 12.96 9.08 -8.30
C VAL A 108 12.87 8.16 -9.51
N ASP A 109 13.60 7.06 -9.47
CA ASP A 109 13.62 6.09 -10.57
C ASP A 109 12.39 5.17 -10.55
N THR A 110 11.90 4.84 -9.36
CA THR A 110 10.80 3.89 -9.23
C THR A 110 9.87 4.24 -8.07
N VAL A 111 8.58 4.10 -8.29
CA VAL A 111 7.55 4.15 -7.25
C VAL A 111 6.83 2.80 -7.21
N ILE A 112 6.83 2.18 -6.04
CA ILE A 112 6.11 0.94 -5.73
C ILE A 112 4.93 1.28 -4.82
N TYR A 113 3.71 0.81 -5.17
CA TYR A 113 2.50 1.10 -4.41
C TYR A 113 1.65 -0.15 -4.24
N CYS A 114 1.98 -0.97 -3.23
CA CYS A 114 1.33 -2.26 -3.01
C CYS A 114 0.10 -2.15 -2.12
N ASN A 115 -1.04 -2.70 -2.59
CA ASN A 115 -2.29 -2.86 -1.84
C ASN A 115 -2.78 -1.62 -1.06
N SER A 116 -2.52 -0.42 -1.56
CA SER A 116 -2.86 0.81 -0.86
C SER A 116 -3.59 1.83 -1.72
N ILE A 117 -3.51 1.76 -3.05
CA ILE A 117 -4.14 2.72 -3.97
C ILE A 117 -5.67 2.80 -3.82
N HIS A 118 -6.32 1.73 -3.36
CA HIS A 118 -7.77 1.69 -3.17
C HIS A 118 -8.26 2.56 -2.00
N TYR A 119 -7.36 2.98 -1.09
CA TYR A 119 -7.69 3.91 0.00
C TYR A 119 -7.75 5.37 -0.45
N VAL A 120 -7.17 5.69 -1.61
CA VAL A 120 -7.10 7.06 -2.13
C VAL A 120 -8.42 7.44 -2.81
N GLU A 121 -8.99 8.60 -2.46
CA GLU A 121 -10.19 9.14 -3.10
C GLU A 121 -9.85 9.76 -4.46
N GLU A 122 -8.86 10.65 -4.51
CA GLU A 122 -8.40 11.39 -5.70
C GLU A 122 -7.26 10.65 -6.43
N LYS A 123 -7.54 9.47 -6.97
CA LYS A 123 -6.54 8.62 -7.61
C LYS A 123 -5.80 9.31 -8.75
N GLU A 124 -6.51 10.03 -9.61
CA GLU A 124 -5.94 10.76 -10.74
C GLU A 124 -4.86 11.76 -10.28
N LYS A 125 -5.17 12.53 -9.22
CA LYS A 125 -4.23 13.50 -8.64
C LYS A 125 -2.97 12.82 -8.07
N VAL A 126 -3.14 11.69 -7.38
CA VAL A 126 -2.00 10.92 -6.86
C VAL A 126 -1.15 10.39 -8.00
N LEU A 127 -1.76 9.84 -9.06
CA LEU A 127 -1.03 9.35 -10.23
C LEU A 127 -0.28 10.47 -10.95
N GLN A 128 -0.87 11.66 -11.08
CA GLN A 128 -0.19 12.84 -11.62
C GLN A 128 1.02 13.25 -10.76
N HIS A 129 0.87 13.23 -9.42
CA HIS A 129 2.00 13.53 -8.52
C HIS A 129 3.11 12.49 -8.64
N ILE A 130 2.76 11.20 -8.76
CA ILE A 130 3.73 10.13 -9.01
C ILE A 130 4.44 10.36 -10.35
N GLY A 131 3.70 10.56 -11.44
CA GLY A 131 4.27 10.81 -12.77
C GLY A 131 5.20 12.03 -12.78
N ASN A 132 4.80 13.11 -12.11
CA ASN A 132 5.64 14.32 -11.96
C ASN A 132 6.87 14.08 -11.09
N GLY A 133 6.85 13.12 -10.16
CA GLY A 133 7.97 12.74 -9.28
C GLY A 133 8.95 11.77 -9.92
N LEU A 134 8.57 11.09 -10.99
CA LEU A 134 9.44 10.13 -11.68
C LEU A 134 10.48 10.82 -12.58
N GLU A 135 11.67 10.23 -12.64
CA GLU A 135 12.68 10.55 -13.68
C GLU A 135 12.17 10.14 -15.06
N ARG A 136 12.80 10.67 -16.09
CA ARG A 136 12.48 10.25 -17.47
C ARG A 136 12.82 8.76 -17.65
N GLY A 137 11.81 7.97 -17.99
CA GLY A 137 11.92 6.52 -18.07
C GLY A 137 11.82 5.82 -16.72
N GLY A 138 11.48 6.57 -15.66
CA GLY A 138 11.16 6.01 -14.35
C GLY A 138 9.92 5.13 -14.38
N LYS A 139 9.76 4.26 -13.38
CA LYS A 139 8.75 3.22 -13.36
C LYS A 139 7.77 3.43 -12.20
N PHE A 140 6.49 3.24 -12.48
CA PHE A 140 5.46 3.11 -11.47
C PHE A 140 4.88 1.71 -11.54
N ALA A 141 4.91 0.99 -10.41
CA ALA A 141 4.30 -0.32 -10.29
C ALA A 141 3.38 -0.40 -9.07
N PHE A 142 2.17 -0.89 -9.27
CA PHE A 142 1.20 -1.05 -8.20
C PHE A 142 0.39 -2.33 -8.34
N ASN A 143 -0.20 -2.75 -7.25
CA ASN A 143 -1.27 -3.75 -7.25
C ASN A 143 -2.38 -3.35 -6.26
N THR A 144 -3.52 -3.98 -6.41
CA THR A 144 -4.62 -3.89 -5.45
C THR A 144 -5.46 -5.15 -5.48
N SER A 145 -5.84 -5.62 -4.29
CA SER A 145 -6.81 -6.72 -4.14
C SER A 145 -8.25 -6.21 -4.17
N PHE A 146 -8.45 -4.90 -4.14
CA PHE A 146 -9.75 -4.25 -4.07
C PHE A 146 -10.00 -3.44 -5.34
N PHE A 147 -10.61 -4.09 -6.32
CA PHE A 147 -10.99 -3.47 -7.59
C PHE A 147 -12.41 -3.91 -7.99
N ASP A 148 -13.08 -3.11 -8.81
CA ASP A 148 -14.41 -3.46 -9.32
C ASP A 148 -14.29 -4.68 -10.24
N GLY A 149 -15.11 -5.70 -10.00
CA GLY A 149 -15.01 -6.99 -10.67
C GLY A 149 -14.03 -7.99 -10.03
N SER A 150 -13.43 -7.66 -8.87
CA SER A 150 -12.54 -8.59 -8.13
C SER A 150 -13.25 -9.87 -7.65
N HIS A 151 -14.57 -9.84 -7.56
CA HIS A 151 -15.39 -10.98 -7.16
C HIS A 151 -16.42 -11.34 -8.23
N PRO A 152 -16.66 -12.63 -8.50
CA PRO A 152 -17.79 -13.04 -9.31
C PRO A 152 -19.11 -12.51 -8.71
N LYS A 153 -20.07 -12.13 -9.57
CA LYS A 153 -21.36 -11.56 -9.12
C LYS A 153 -22.11 -12.47 -8.15
N GLU A 154 -22.00 -13.78 -8.33
CA GLU A 154 -22.58 -14.78 -7.46
C GLU A 154 -21.96 -14.72 -6.05
N THR A 155 -20.66 -14.50 -5.97
CA THR A 155 -19.92 -14.36 -4.70
C THR A 155 -20.29 -13.08 -3.99
N GLU A 156 -20.47 -11.98 -4.69
CA GLU A 156 -20.91 -10.71 -4.11
C GLU A 156 -22.28 -10.84 -3.43
N ALA A 157 -23.24 -11.49 -4.08
CA ALA A 157 -24.56 -11.73 -3.52
C ALA A 157 -24.49 -12.60 -2.25
N PHE A 158 -23.62 -13.61 -2.25
CA PHE A 158 -23.37 -14.46 -1.09
C PHE A 158 -22.73 -13.66 0.05
N LEU A 159 -21.65 -12.94 -0.20
CA LEU A 159 -20.92 -12.13 0.80
C LEU A 159 -21.83 -11.09 1.43
N ARG A 160 -22.67 -10.43 0.63
CA ARG A 160 -23.67 -9.47 1.15
C ARG A 160 -24.66 -10.13 2.10
N LYS A 161 -25.22 -11.29 1.75
CA LYS A 161 -26.14 -12.04 2.62
C LYS A 161 -25.45 -12.51 3.89
N TRP A 162 -24.24 -13.03 3.76
CA TRP A 162 -23.43 -13.49 4.88
C TRP A 162 -23.12 -12.34 5.86
N MET A 163 -22.67 -11.21 5.36
CA MET A 163 -22.38 -10.01 6.18
C MET A 163 -23.63 -9.52 6.93
N LEU A 164 -24.78 -9.42 6.25
CA LEU A 164 -26.02 -8.99 6.88
C LEU A 164 -26.47 -9.97 7.98
N LYS A 165 -26.31 -11.28 7.78
CA LYS A 165 -26.61 -12.30 8.77
C LYS A 165 -25.68 -12.21 9.97
N SER A 166 -24.38 -12.05 9.74
CA SER A 166 -23.36 -11.88 10.78
C SER A 166 -23.63 -10.65 11.65
N LEU A 167 -23.98 -9.51 11.03
CA LEU A 167 -24.33 -8.28 11.75
C LEU A 167 -25.60 -8.43 12.61
N ARG A 168 -26.58 -9.22 12.15
CA ARG A 168 -27.78 -9.53 12.95
C ARG A 168 -27.42 -10.38 14.16
N LEU A 169 -26.63 -11.45 13.98
CA LEU A 169 -26.19 -12.32 15.07
C LEU A 169 -25.37 -11.57 16.11
N LEU A 170 -24.44 -10.71 15.69
CA LEU A 170 -23.65 -9.87 16.59
C LEU A 170 -24.57 -9.04 17.51
N ARG A 171 -25.65 -8.48 16.96
CA ARG A 171 -26.62 -7.69 17.73
C ARG A 171 -27.48 -8.54 18.61
N SER A 172 -28.08 -9.65 18.08
CA SER A 172 -29.10 -10.42 18.78
C SER A 172 -28.52 -11.34 19.85
N GLU A 173 -27.36 -11.96 19.59
CA GLU A 173 -26.84 -13.00 20.49
C GLU A 173 -25.65 -12.51 21.33
N TYR A 174 -24.86 -11.57 20.79
CA TYR A 174 -23.68 -11.08 21.49
C TYR A 174 -23.83 -9.66 22.04
N ASN A 175 -24.98 -9.00 21.80
CA ASN A 175 -25.25 -7.61 22.19
C ASN A 175 -24.10 -6.63 21.77
N LEU A 176 -23.41 -6.95 20.68
CA LEU A 176 -22.33 -6.14 20.13
C LEU A 176 -22.86 -5.23 19.03
N LYS A 177 -22.48 -3.96 19.08
CA LYS A 177 -22.70 -3.04 17.96
C LYS A 177 -21.47 -3.09 17.05
N PRO A 178 -21.65 -3.28 15.73
CA PRO A 178 -20.52 -3.20 14.80
C PRO A 178 -19.89 -1.82 14.94
N VAL A 179 -18.59 -1.78 15.10
CA VAL A 179 -17.83 -0.54 15.05
C VAL A 179 -17.93 -0.02 13.61
N LYS A 180 -18.42 1.20 13.45
CA LYS A 180 -18.38 1.87 12.15
C LYS A 180 -16.97 2.36 11.88
N ASN A 181 -16.05 1.45 11.67
CA ASN A 181 -14.80 1.82 11.02
C ASN A 181 -15.14 2.15 9.56
N LYS A 182 -15.05 3.42 9.23
CA LYS A 182 -15.07 3.84 7.83
C LYS A 182 -13.76 3.36 7.20
N VAL A 183 -13.73 2.11 6.79
CA VAL A 183 -12.72 1.69 5.80
C VAL A 183 -13.02 2.51 4.55
N GLN A 184 -12.14 3.44 4.24
CA GLN A 184 -12.34 4.44 3.19
C GLN A 184 -12.03 3.89 1.79
N SER A 185 -12.25 2.62 1.51
CA SER A 185 -12.19 2.13 0.13
C SER A 185 -13.46 2.53 -0.62
N ARG A 186 -13.57 3.81 -0.99
CA ARG A 186 -14.85 4.36 -1.43
C ARG A 186 -15.12 4.21 -2.92
N ILE A 187 -14.10 4.18 -3.75
CA ILE A 187 -14.25 4.06 -5.19
C ILE A 187 -13.27 2.99 -5.66
N GLN A 188 -13.78 1.81 -5.89
CA GLN A 188 -13.04 0.75 -6.56
C GLN A 188 -13.18 0.99 -8.07
N LEU A 189 -12.06 1.04 -8.75
CA LEU A 189 -12.02 1.14 -10.20
C LEU A 189 -11.88 -0.26 -10.79
N SER A 190 -12.42 -0.46 -11.98
CA SER A 190 -12.14 -1.67 -12.77
C SER A 190 -10.69 -1.63 -13.30
N PRO A 191 -10.11 -2.78 -13.71
CA PRO A 191 -8.80 -2.79 -14.36
C PRO A 191 -8.71 -1.83 -15.54
N GLU A 192 -9.75 -1.75 -16.37
CA GLU A 192 -9.82 -0.88 -17.54
C GLU A 192 -9.78 0.60 -17.13
N ASN A 193 -10.50 0.98 -16.06
CA ASN A 193 -10.48 2.35 -15.56
C ASN A 193 -9.11 2.73 -14.96
N TYR A 194 -8.38 1.78 -14.35
CA TYR A 194 -7.00 2.01 -13.94
C TYR A 194 -6.10 2.22 -15.15
N GLU A 195 -6.24 1.41 -16.20
CA GLU A 195 -5.49 1.55 -17.45
C GLU A 195 -5.74 2.93 -18.09
N GLU A 196 -7.00 3.37 -18.20
CA GLU A 196 -7.35 4.70 -18.71
C GLU A 196 -6.70 5.83 -17.90
N LEU A 197 -6.61 5.69 -16.57
CA LEU A 197 -5.96 6.69 -15.72
C LEU A 197 -4.45 6.74 -15.92
N LEU A 198 -3.81 5.60 -16.19
CA LEU A 198 -2.36 5.51 -16.42
C LEU A 198 -1.94 6.05 -17.80
N LEU A 199 -2.86 6.08 -18.77
CA LEU A 199 -2.61 6.59 -20.12
C LEU A 199 -2.77 8.11 -20.25
N LYS A 200 -3.29 8.79 -19.23
CA LYS A 200 -3.40 10.27 -19.16
C LYS A 200 -2.09 10.92 -18.75
#